data_9c7be75eb7d0d67e96250ce2c6932332
#
_entry.id   9c7be75eb7d0d67e96250ce2c6932332
#
_cell.length_a   1.000
_cell.length_b   1.000
_cell.length_c   1.000
_cell.angle_alpha   90.00
_cell.angle_beta   90.00
_cell.angle_gamma   90.00
#
_symmetry.space_group_name_H-M   'P 1'
#
loop_
_entity.id
_entity.type
_entity.pdbx_description
1 polymer ?
#
loop_
_entity_poly.entity_id
_entity_poly.type
_entity_poly.pdbx_seq_one_letter_code
_entity_poly.pdbx_strand_id
1 'polypeptide(L)'
;MIFCRLDLYFFPILDIYTPIDRTILGYKELFSPIRRFSMKKAAVIHDLSGFGKCSLTAAIPVLSALGVQCCPVATAVLTGQTGYPCYHCTDLTAMLPDYIDAWGKNNAHFDAIYSGFLTGAKQISQVLDFIRQFREEHTLLLVDPVMGDDGNAYPFFTPGLLNGMKELTLKADVITPNLTEACLLADIPEDALLHCRTNTDLLKLAEDVALRLQKKASHPQDVVITGVKCRDEKHPVIYNIAATANGIYRHESPFFDRSFSGTGDLFASVLCGCCTKGICTEDAILLAGKFLSHSIGDTMKENTPGRDGVNFEKFLIDLIADSNV
;
A
#
# COMPACT_ATOMS: atom_id res chain seq x y z
N MET A 1 42.33 -27.94 17.86
CA MET A 1 43.03 -26.82 17.24
C MET A 1 43.28 -27.22 15.78
N ILE A 2 42.32 -27.04 14.90
CA ILE A 2 42.43 -27.28 13.47
C ILE A 2 41.76 -26.06 12.81
N PHE A 3 42.61 -25.18 12.27
CA PHE A 3 42.20 -24.05 11.43
C PHE A 3 41.97 -24.55 10.01
N CYS A 4 40.74 -24.50 9.50
CA CYS A 4 40.43 -24.64 8.10
C CYS A 4 40.50 -23.25 7.43
N ARG A 5 41.52 -23.02 6.62
CA ARG A 5 41.63 -21.90 5.70
C ARG A 5 40.68 -22.14 4.54
N LEU A 6 39.73 -21.25 4.32
CA LEU A 6 38.97 -21.13 3.06
C LEU A 6 39.74 -20.18 2.14
N ASP A 7 40.38 -20.73 1.13
CA ASP A 7 40.97 -19.95 0.05
C ASP A 7 39.86 -19.42 -0.85
N LEU A 8 39.64 -18.08 -0.81
CA LEU A 8 38.81 -17.35 -1.77
C LEU A 8 39.54 -17.30 -3.13
N TYR A 9 39.07 -18.04 -4.12
CA TYR A 9 39.51 -17.89 -5.50
C TYR A 9 39.00 -16.53 -6.05
N PHE A 10 39.88 -15.56 -6.13
CA PHE A 10 39.71 -14.37 -6.96
C PHE A 10 39.92 -14.77 -8.43
N PHE A 11 38.88 -14.71 -9.24
CA PHE A 11 39.03 -14.68 -10.69
C PHE A 11 39.50 -13.30 -11.11
N PRO A 12 40.62 -13.16 -11.82
CA PRO A 12 40.99 -11.87 -12.38
C PRO A 12 40.09 -11.56 -13.58
N ILE A 13 39.40 -10.43 -13.50
CA ILE A 13 38.75 -9.81 -14.67
C ILE A 13 39.88 -9.35 -15.59
N LEU A 14 40.04 -10.04 -16.69
CA LEU A 14 40.98 -9.67 -17.77
C LEU A 14 40.46 -8.34 -18.37
N ASP A 15 41.25 -7.29 -18.20
CA ASP A 15 41.17 -6.05 -18.94
C ASP A 15 41.39 -6.33 -20.45
N ILE A 16 40.31 -6.41 -21.20
CA ILE A 16 40.37 -6.36 -22.67
C ILE A 16 40.17 -4.88 -23.05
N TYR A 17 41.18 -4.07 -22.83
CA TYR A 17 41.35 -2.79 -23.51
C TYR A 17 42.19 -2.96 -24.74
N THR A 18 41.57 -3.20 -25.90
CA THR A 18 42.17 -2.88 -27.19
C THR A 18 41.96 -1.39 -27.47
N PRO A 19 42.98 -0.64 -27.87
CA PRO A 19 42.81 0.77 -28.23
C PRO A 19 42.04 0.86 -29.54
N ILE A 20 40.78 1.32 -29.45
CA ILE A 20 39.96 1.67 -30.62
C ILE A 20 40.47 3.02 -31.15
N ASP A 21 40.88 2.99 -32.40
CA ASP A 21 41.37 4.11 -33.20
C ASP A 21 40.40 5.32 -33.17
N ARG A 22 40.89 6.50 -32.82
CA ARG A 22 40.12 7.73 -32.55
C ARG A 22 39.76 8.51 -33.83
N THR A 23 39.59 7.88 -34.97
CA THR A 23 39.31 8.56 -36.25
C THR A 23 38.02 8.10 -36.91
N ILE A 24 36.88 8.13 -36.18
CA ILE A 24 35.55 8.16 -36.82
C ILE A 24 34.77 9.29 -36.18
N LEU A 25 34.72 10.42 -36.92
CA LEU A 25 33.77 11.51 -36.67
C LEU A 25 32.36 10.95 -36.71
N GLY A 26 31.59 11.16 -35.65
CA GLY A 26 30.13 10.96 -35.65
C GLY A 26 29.48 10.39 -34.41
N TYR A 27 30.22 10.04 -33.35
CA TYR A 27 29.63 9.42 -32.15
C TYR A 27 29.43 10.37 -30.96
N LYS A 28 29.32 11.68 -31.19
CA LYS A 28 29.08 12.64 -30.08
C LYS A 28 27.63 12.81 -29.66
N GLU A 29 26.68 12.20 -30.36
CA GLU A 29 25.23 12.36 -30.06
C GLU A 29 24.52 11.12 -29.50
N LEU A 30 25.24 10.00 -29.29
CA LEU A 30 24.60 8.74 -28.81
C LEU A 30 24.72 8.49 -27.30
N PHE A 31 25.43 9.32 -26.58
CA PHE A 31 25.42 9.32 -25.12
C PHE A 31 24.76 10.59 -24.59
N SER A 32 23.42 10.69 -24.73
CA SER A 32 22.69 11.47 -23.76
C SER A 32 23.10 10.93 -22.37
N PRO A 33 23.34 11.80 -21.35
CA PRO A 33 23.68 11.30 -20.03
C PRO A 33 22.59 10.32 -19.66
N ILE A 34 22.96 9.04 -19.39
CA ILE A 34 22.05 8.05 -18.81
C ILE A 34 21.51 8.76 -17.59
N ARG A 35 20.24 9.22 -17.65
CA ARG A 35 19.54 9.72 -16.45
C ARG A 35 19.73 8.59 -15.46
N ARG A 36 20.53 8.80 -14.43
CA ARG A 36 20.57 7.93 -13.26
C ARG A 36 19.18 8.01 -12.67
N PHE A 37 18.31 7.10 -13.08
CA PHE A 37 17.06 6.89 -12.39
C PHE A 37 17.46 6.36 -11.01
N SER A 38 17.52 7.26 -10.04
CA SER A 38 17.61 6.85 -8.64
C SER A 38 16.41 5.96 -8.37
N MET A 39 16.64 4.78 -7.78
CA MET A 39 15.55 3.89 -7.38
C MET A 39 14.60 4.65 -6.46
N LYS A 40 13.31 4.63 -6.78
CA LYS A 40 12.27 5.25 -5.96
C LYS A 40 12.19 4.56 -4.60
N LYS A 41 11.95 5.32 -3.53
CA LYS A 41 11.89 4.83 -2.16
C LYS A 41 10.57 5.21 -1.50
N ALA A 42 9.95 4.25 -0.83
CA ALA A 42 8.74 4.46 -0.02
C ALA A 42 9.04 4.14 1.45
N ALA A 43 8.81 5.09 2.35
CA ALA A 43 8.73 4.81 3.77
C ALA A 43 7.36 4.19 4.07
N VAL A 44 7.33 2.94 4.55
CA VAL A 44 6.09 2.19 4.81
C VAL A 44 5.91 2.00 6.30
N ILE A 45 4.93 2.71 6.86
CA ILE A 45 4.62 2.76 8.28
C ILE A 45 3.46 1.81 8.55
N HIS A 46 3.76 0.59 9.02
CA HIS A 46 2.79 -0.48 9.19
C HIS A 46 3.28 -1.52 10.21
N ASP A 47 2.42 -2.43 10.70
CA ASP A 47 2.87 -3.52 11.54
C ASP A 47 3.62 -4.60 10.75
N LEU A 48 4.39 -5.41 11.47
CA LEU A 48 5.04 -6.61 10.97
C LEU A 48 4.41 -7.85 11.61
N SER A 49 3.51 -8.50 10.89
CA SER A 49 2.88 -9.75 11.29
C SER A 49 3.67 -10.94 10.76
N GLY A 50 4.20 -11.78 11.68
CA GLY A 50 5.07 -12.91 11.33
C GLY A 50 4.34 -14.07 10.65
N PHE A 51 3.06 -14.28 10.99
CA PHE A 51 2.22 -15.31 10.39
C PHE A 51 0.95 -14.68 9.82
N GLY A 52 0.61 -15.04 8.59
CA GLY A 52 -0.39 -14.38 7.75
C GLY A 52 0.27 -13.43 6.76
N LYS A 53 -0.47 -13.07 5.71
CA LYS A 53 0.04 -12.29 4.57
C LYS A 53 -0.64 -10.93 4.55
N CYS A 54 -0.18 -10.03 5.42
CA CYS A 54 -0.75 -8.69 5.58
C CYS A 54 0.35 -7.67 5.92
N SER A 55 -0.01 -6.43 5.96
CA SER A 55 0.83 -5.34 6.46
C SER A 55 2.20 -5.28 5.79
N LEU A 56 3.31 -5.15 6.51
CA LEU A 56 4.66 -5.10 5.93
C LEU A 56 5.03 -6.38 5.16
N THR A 57 4.52 -7.55 5.55
CA THR A 57 4.80 -8.80 4.82
C THR A 57 4.15 -8.86 3.44
N ALA A 58 3.09 -8.06 3.21
CA ALA A 58 2.47 -7.84 1.91
C ALA A 58 3.13 -6.65 1.17
N ALA A 59 3.34 -5.53 1.85
CA ALA A 59 3.85 -4.31 1.23
C ALA A 59 5.29 -4.44 0.69
N ILE A 60 6.19 -5.08 1.42
CA ILE A 60 7.60 -5.24 1.02
C ILE A 60 7.74 -5.95 -0.34
N PRO A 61 7.18 -7.16 -0.56
CA PRO A 61 7.33 -7.85 -1.84
C PRO A 61 6.60 -7.13 -2.99
N VAL A 62 5.43 -6.53 -2.75
CA VAL A 62 4.66 -5.81 -3.78
C VAL A 62 5.43 -4.58 -4.26
N LEU A 63 5.89 -3.72 -3.36
CA LEU A 63 6.69 -2.54 -3.73
C LEU A 63 7.99 -2.92 -4.43
N SER A 64 8.66 -3.98 -3.93
CA SER A 64 9.88 -4.50 -4.57
C SER A 64 9.63 -4.98 -5.99
N ALA A 65 8.53 -5.71 -6.25
CA ALA A 65 8.13 -6.15 -7.58
C ALA A 65 7.83 -4.97 -8.53
N LEU A 66 7.27 -3.87 -8.00
CA LEU A 66 7.03 -2.63 -8.74
C LEU A 66 8.30 -1.78 -8.93
N GLY A 67 9.48 -2.23 -8.44
CA GLY A 67 10.73 -1.51 -8.55
C GLY A 67 10.86 -0.31 -7.61
N VAL A 68 10.12 -0.31 -6.51
CA VAL A 68 10.18 0.71 -5.44
C VAL A 68 10.84 0.09 -4.20
N GLN A 69 11.89 0.71 -3.69
CA GLN A 69 12.53 0.29 -2.44
C GLN A 69 11.58 0.55 -1.28
N CYS A 70 11.11 -0.51 -0.63
CA CYS A 70 10.37 -0.39 0.63
C CYS A 70 11.35 -0.13 1.78
N CYS A 71 11.12 0.94 2.54
CA CYS A 71 11.84 1.29 3.77
C CYS A 71 10.85 1.13 4.95
N PRO A 72 10.81 -0.02 5.64
CA PRO A 72 9.79 -0.30 6.62
C PRO A 72 10.01 0.46 7.92
N VAL A 73 8.92 1.02 8.46
CA VAL A 73 8.80 1.59 9.81
C VAL A 73 7.76 0.75 10.56
N ALA A 74 8.23 -0.17 11.40
CA ALA A 74 7.34 -1.07 12.11
C ALA A 74 6.60 -0.35 13.25
N THR A 75 5.25 -0.36 13.22
CA THR A 75 4.37 0.20 14.26
C THR A 75 4.14 -0.79 15.39
N ALA A 76 4.14 -2.08 15.09
CA ALA A 76 4.06 -3.19 16.00
C ALA A 76 4.72 -4.42 15.39
N VAL A 77 5.10 -5.39 16.22
CA VAL A 77 5.49 -6.73 15.78
C VAL A 77 4.49 -7.72 16.37
N LEU A 78 3.87 -8.50 15.51
CA LEU A 78 2.94 -9.54 15.90
C LEU A 78 3.49 -10.92 15.52
N THR A 79 3.29 -11.92 16.36
CA THR A 79 3.66 -13.30 16.03
C THR A 79 2.78 -13.88 14.93
N GLY A 80 1.58 -13.34 14.76
CA GLY A 80 0.62 -13.62 13.70
C GLY A 80 -0.42 -12.51 13.64
N GLN A 81 -1.07 -12.31 12.50
CA GLN A 81 -2.10 -11.29 12.34
C GLN A 81 -3.30 -11.57 13.27
N THR A 82 -4.09 -10.52 13.58
CA THR A 82 -5.14 -10.53 14.62
C THR A 82 -6.31 -11.47 14.38
N GLY A 83 -6.50 -12.01 13.18
CA GLY A 83 -7.52 -13.02 12.85
C GLY A 83 -7.18 -14.43 13.33
N TYR A 84 -5.94 -14.67 13.84
CA TYR A 84 -5.62 -15.92 14.49
C TYR A 84 -6.10 -15.93 15.94
N PRO A 85 -6.55 -17.09 16.46
CA PRO A 85 -7.07 -17.18 17.83
C PRO A 85 -5.98 -16.99 18.90
N CYS A 86 -4.72 -17.12 18.52
CA CYS A 86 -3.57 -16.95 19.42
C CYS A 86 -2.48 -16.14 18.69
N TYR A 87 -2.20 -14.96 19.20
CA TYR A 87 -1.09 -14.11 18.75
C TYR A 87 -0.58 -13.27 19.93
N HIS A 88 0.65 -12.81 19.80
CA HIS A 88 1.24 -11.82 20.70
C HIS A 88 1.56 -10.57 19.87
N CYS A 89 1.35 -9.40 20.47
CA CYS A 89 1.64 -8.11 19.86
C CYS A 89 2.57 -7.30 20.76
N THR A 90 3.67 -6.83 20.20
CA THR A 90 4.54 -5.83 20.82
C THR A 90 4.36 -4.51 20.09
N ASP A 91 3.81 -3.52 20.78
CA ASP A 91 3.67 -2.16 20.30
C ASP A 91 5.03 -1.47 20.23
N LEU A 92 5.34 -0.82 19.10
CA LEU A 92 6.61 -0.14 18.87
C LEU A 92 6.49 1.40 18.90
N THR A 93 5.45 1.93 19.54
CA THR A 93 5.24 3.38 19.71
C THR A 93 6.48 4.09 20.25
N ALA A 94 7.22 3.45 21.16
CA ALA A 94 8.43 4.04 21.74
C ALA A 94 9.60 4.14 20.76
N MET A 95 9.59 3.36 19.67
CA MET A 95 10.65 3.31 18.67
C MET A 95 10.45 4.32 17.52
N LEU A 96 9.24 4.82 17.29
CA LEU A 96 8.99 5.75 16.17
C LEU A 96 9.84 7.03 16.24
N PRO A 97 10.03 7.67 17.40
CA PRO A 97 10.96 8.82 17.49
C PRO A 97 12.41 8.48 17.10
N ASP A 98 12.86 7.24 17.36
CA ASP A 98 14.22 6.81 17.01
C ASP A 98 14.38 6.66 15.49
N TYR A 99 13.33 6.22 14.75
CA TYR A 99 13.30 6.24 13.28
C TYR A 99 13.46 7.67 12.75
N ILE A 100 12.70 8.62 13.32
CA ILE A 100 12.74 10.03 12.89
C ILE A 100 14.14 10.61 13.13
N ASP A 101 14.70 10.40 14.30
CA ASP A 101 16.03 10.92 14.65
C ASP A 101 17.15 10.28 13.79
N ALA A 102 17.18 8.94 13.73
CA ALA A 102 18.22 8.22 13.00
C ALA A 102 18.18 8.48 11.50
N TRP A 103 16.98 8.46 10.90
CA TRP A 103 16.82 8.70 9.47
C TRP A 103 17.06 10.16 9.10
N GLY A 104 16.68 11.10 9.99
CA GLY A 104 17.04 12.52 9.82
C GLY A 104 18.56 12.75 9.83
N LYS A 105 19.28 12.15 10.78
CA LYS A 105 20.76 12.23 10.84
C LYS A 105 21.43 11.58 9.63
N ASN A 106 20.81 10.57 9.04
CA ASN A 106 21.29 9.89 7.83
C ASN A 106 20.85 10.58 6.53
N ASN A 107 20.17 11.73 6.60
CA ASN A 107 19.63 12.46 5.45
C ASN A 107 18.79 11.55 4.54
N ALA A 108 17.88 10.78 5.12
CA ALA A 108 16.97 9.91 4.37
C ALA A 108 15.95 10.76 3.60
N HIS A 109 15.70 10.36 2.33
CA HIS A 109 14.72 10.98 1.44
C HIS A 109 13.81 9.91 0.87
N PHE A 110 12.53 10.24 0.69
CA PHE A 110 11.51 9.31 0.22
C PHE A 110 10.68 9.94 -0.91
N ASP A 111 10.39 9.13 -1.93
CA ASP A 111 9.46 9.50 -3.01
C ASP A 111 8.01 9.25 -2.60
N ALA A 112 7.78 8.36 -1.61
CA ALA A 112 6.49 8.13 -1.00
C ALA A 112 6.58 7.86 0.50
N ILE A 113 5.50 8.19 1.21
CA ILE A 113 5.20 7.76 2.58
C ILE A 113 3.87 7.03 2.52
N TYR A 114 3.85 5.77 2.97
CA TYR A 114 2.63 4.96 3.05
C TYR A 114 2.38 4.60 4.51
N SER A 115 1.21 4.98 5.04
CA SER A 115 0.76 4.66 6.38
C SER A 115 -0.40 3.65 6.32
N GLY A 116 -0.27 2.52 7.02
CA GLY A 116 -1.31 1.53 7.23
C GLY A 116 -1.70 1.43 8.71
N PHE A 117 -1.66 0.21 9.30
CA PHE A 117 -2.11 -0.04 10.66
C PHE A 117 -1.31 0.72 11.71
N LEU A 118 -2.04 1.39 12.62
CA LEU A 118 -1.52 2.14 13.76
C LEU A 118 -2.24 1.69 15.05
N THR A 119 -1.52 1.54 16.14
CA THR A 119 -2.07 1.01 17.41
C THR A 119 -2.85 2.04 18.22
N GLY A 120 -2.77 3.35 17.90
CA GLY A 120 -3.51 4.36 18.63
C GLY A 120 -3.11 5.81 18.32
N ALA A 121 -3.80 6.75 18.97
CA ALA A 121 -3.63 8.19 18.73
C ALA A 121 -2.20 8.70 18.91
N LYS A 122 -1.43 8.12 19.85
CA LYS A 122 -0.03 8.51 20.05
C LYS A 122 0.84 8.16 18.84
N GLN A 123 0.64 6.98 18.23
CA GLN A 123 1.36 6.63 17.00
C GLN A 123 0.98 7.56 15.85
N ILE A 124 -0.32 7.91 15.72
CA ILE A 124 -0.75 8.87 14.69
C ILE A 124 -0.03 10.21 14.84
N SER A 125 0.08 10.74 16.06
CA SER A 125 0.84 11.96 16.32
C SER A 125 2.30 11.84 15.88
N GLN A 126 2.95 10.71 16.15
CA GLN A 126 4.33 10.45 15.72
C GLN A 126 4.45 10.26 14.20
N VAL A 127 3.45 9.67 13.54
CA VAL A 127 3.38 9.59 12.07
C VAL A 127 3.24 10.99 11.46
N LEU A 128 2.46 11.87 12.07
CA LEU A 128 2.38 13.27 11.65
C LEU A 128 3.72 14.01 11.84
N ASP A 129 4.49 13.67 12.89
CA ASP A 129 5.86 14.17 13.08
C ASP A 129 6.80 13.64 11.99
N PHE A 130 6.70 12.34 11.66
CA PHE A 130 7.44 11.72 10.56
C PHE A 130 7.14 12.39 9.22
N ILE A 131 5.88 12.64 8.91
CA ILE A 131 5.45 13.34 7.69
C ILE A 131 6.03 14.78 7.66
N ARG A 132 5.99 15.51 8.77
CA ARG A 132 6.57 16.86 8.84
C ARG A 132 8.07 16.88 8.57
N GLN A 133 8.79 15.84 8.97
CA GLN A 133 10.24 15.72 8.80
C GLN A 133 10.64 15.30 7.39
N PHE A 134 9.91 14.36 6.76
CA PHE A 134 10.37 13.65 5.58
C PHE A 134 9.53 13.89 4.32
N ARG A 135 8.35 14.51 4.42
CA ARG A 135 7.54 14.82 3.24
C ARG A 135 8.08 16.08 2.56
N GLU A 136 8.52 15.91 1.32
CA GLU A 136 8.92 16.98 0.41
C GLU A 136 7.79 17.27 -0.60
N GLU A 137 7.95 18.31 -1.44
CA GLU A 137 6.94 18.78 -2.41
C GLU A 137 6.43 17.64 -3.34
N HIS A 138 7.32 16.72 -3.72
CA HIS A 138 6.99 15.61 -4.64
C HIS A 138 6.84 14.26 -3.93
N THR A 139 6.86 14.24 -2.62
CA THR A 139 6.66 13.01 -1.85
C THR A 139 5.18 12.67 -1.80
N LEU A 140 4.79 11.55 -2.43
CA LEU A 140 3.44 11.00 -2.32
C LEU A 140 3.14 10.61 -0.86
N LEU A 141 2.01 11.01 -0.34
CA LEU A 141 1.46 10.51 0.92
C LEU A 141 0.22 9.66 0.65
N LEU A 142 0.34 8.34 0.83
CA LEU A 142 -0.78 7.42 0.80
C LEU A 142 -1.13 6.98 2.22
N VAL A 143 -2.41 7.03 2.56
CA VAL A 143 -2.93 6.58 3.86
C VAL A 143 -4.02 5.53 3.65
N ASP A 144 -3.75 4.33 4.15
CA ASP A 144 -4.73 3.26 4.33
C ASP A 144 -5.25 3.33 5.77
N PRO A 145 -6.49 3.80 5.98
CA PRO A 145 -6.97 4.17 7.31
C PRO A 145 -7.54 2.98 8.09
N VAL A 146 -6.70 2.00 8.39
CA VAL A 146 -7.07 0.72 9.00
C VAL A 146 -7.76 0.92 10.35
N MET A 147 -9.10 0.81 10.40
CA MET A 147 -9.92 1.01 11.61
C MET A 147 -11.02 -0.03 11.79
N GLY A 148 -11.48 -0.67 10.73
CA GLY A 148 -12.57 -1.65 10.77
C GLY A 148 -12.94 -2.17 9.39
N ASP A 149 -13.81 -3.18 9.33
CA ASP A 149 -14.33 -3.74 8.07
C ASP A 149 -15.72 -4.35 8.29
N ASP A 150 -16.52 -4.47 7.20
CA ASP A 150 -17.86 -5.06 7.19
C ASP A 150 -18.80 -4.51 8.32
N GLY A 151 -18.74 -3.21 8.58
CA GLY A 151 -19.53 -2.54 9.61
C GLY A 151 -19.01 -2.71 11.04
N ASN A 152 -17.87 -3.34 11.25
CA ASN A 152 -17.30 -3.59 12.58
C ASN A 152 -15.95 -2.89 12.74
N ALA A 153 -15.77 -2.20 13.89
CA ALA A 153 -14.48 -1.63 14.25
C ALA A 153 -13.52 -2.72 14.73
N TYR A 154 -12.21 -2.53 14.44
CA TYR A 154 -11.18 -3.43 14.93
C TYR A 154 -10.89 -3.26 16.44
N PRO A 155 -10.27 -4.26 17.11
CA PRO A 155 -10.04 -4.23 18.56
C PRO A 155 -9.24 -3.02 19.07
N PHE A 156 -8.41 -2.40 18.23
CA PHE A 156 -7.62 -1.22 18.57
C PHE A 156 -8.35 0.11 18.33
N PHE A 157 -9.58 0.05 17.84
CA PHE A 157 -10.37 1.25 17.56
C PHE A 157 -10.70 2.03 18.85
N THR A 158 -10.44 3.33 18.81
CA THR A 158 -10.82 4.28 19.87
C THR A 158 -11.25 5.61 19.25
N PRO A 159 -12.06 6.44 19.96
CA PRO A 159 -12.38 7.80 19.48
C PRO A 159 -11.14 8.65 19.20
N GLY A 160 -10.07 8.49 19.98
CA GLY A 160 -8.80 9.18 19.78
C GLY A 160 -8.10 8.75 18.51
N LEU A 161 -8.13 7.46 18.17
CA LEU A 161 -7.61 6.93 16.91
C LEU A 161 -8.40 7.48 15.72
N LEU A 162 -9.73 7.48 15.78
CA LEU A 162 -10.57 8.05 14.71
C LEU A 162 -10.27 9.52 14.46
N ASN A 163 -10.19 10.34 15.51
CA ASN A 163 -9.89 11.76 15.36
C ASN A 163 -8.50 12.00 14.74
N GLY A 164 -7.50 11.25 15.19
CA GLY A 164 -6.16 11.33 14.60
C GLY A 164 -6.15 10.84 13.15
N MET A 165 -6.87 9.77 12.82
CA MET A 165 -6.96 9.24 11.47
C MET A 165 -7.65 10.24 10.52
N LYS A 166 -8.69 10.97 10.99
CA LYS A 166 -9.28 12.07 10.22
C LYS A 166 -8.27 13.16 9.91
N GLU A 167 -7.41 13.53 10.89
CA GLU A 167 -6.35 14.51 10.65
C GLU A 167 -5.31 13.99 9.64
N LEU A 168 -4.91 12.73 9.77
CA LEU A 168 -3.91 12.12 8.91
C LEU A 168 -4.40 12.00 7.46
N THR A 169 -5.62 11.50 7.25
CA THR A 169 -6.22 11.35 5.92
C THR A 169 -6.43 12.68 5.21
N LEU A 170 -6.70 13.77 5.94
CA LEU A 170 -6.81 15.11 5.34
C LEU A 170 -5.49 15.66 4.78
N LYS A 171 -4.36 15.04 5.11
CA LYS A 171 -3.04 15.44 4.60
C LYS A 171 -2.57 14.56 3.43
N ALA A 172 -3.24 13.44 3.18
CA ALA A 172 -2.84 12.45 2.18
C ALA A 172 -3.18 12.90 0.75
N ASP A 173 -2.34 12.51 -0.21
CA ASP A 173 -2.63 12.65 -1.65
C ASP A 173 -3.58 11.56 -2.12
N VAL A 174 -3.45 10.35 -1.54
CA VAL A 174 -4.31 9.20 -1.81
C VAL A 174 -4.75 8.57 -0.50
N ILE A 175 -6.03 8.27 -0.35
CA ILE A 175 -6.57 7.46 0.75
C ILE A 175 -7.31 6.24 0.22
N THR A 176 -7.19 5.09 0.95
CA THR A 176 -7.74 3.80 0.50
C THR A 176 -8.73 3.16 1.50
N PRO A 177 -9.69 3.94 2.06
CA PRO A 177 -10.63 3.37 3.01
C PRO A 177 -11.51 2.29 2.38
N ASN A 178 -11.85 1.24 3.13
CA ASN A 178 -13.05 0.47 2.81
C ASN A 178 -14.32 1.29 3.14
N LEU A 179 -15.49 0.79 2.77
CA LEU A 179 -16.72 1.57 2.93
C LEU A 179 -17.06 1.88 4.40
N THR A 180 -16.74 0.98 5.34
CA THR A 180 -16.90 1.20 6.78
C THR A 180 -16.02 2.36 7.27
N GLU A 181 -14.77 2.33 6.93
CA GLU A 181 -13.79 3.38 7.25
C GLU A 181 -14.14 4.72 6.61
N ALA A 182 -14.56 4.68 5.33
CA ALA A 182 -15.00 5.87 4.63
C ALA A 182 -16.20 6.54 5.32
N CYS A 183 -17.18 5.77 5.79
CA CYS A 183 -18.31 6.29 6.57
C CYS A 183 -17.86 6.92 7.89
N LEU A 184 -16.95 6.26 8.63
CA LEU A 184 -16.37 6.79 9.87
C LEU A 184 -15.63 8.13 9.64
N LEU A 185 -14.81 8.21 8.60
CA LEU A 185 -14.06 9.43 8.23
C LEU A 185 -14.97 10.56 7.76
N ALA A 186 -16.06 10.21 7.08
CA ALA A 186 -17.03 11.17 6.55
C ALA A 186 -18.09 11.62 7.57
N ASP A 187 -18.10 11.08 8.80
CA ASP A 187 -19.14 11.29 9.80
C ASP A 187 -20.52 10.86 9.27
N ILE A 188 -20.58 9.73 8.56
CA ILE A 188 -21.81 9.08 8.12
C ILE A 188 -22.27 8.14 9.23
N PRO A 189 -23.54 8.18 9.64
CA PRO A 189 -24.07 7.28 10.66
C PRO A 189 -23.93 5.81 10.25
N GLU A 190 -23.65 4.92 11.22
CA GLU A 190 -23.48 3.47 10.99
C GLU A 190 -24.71 2.81 10.35
N ASP A 191 -25.92 3.34 10.62
CA ASP A 191 -27.16 2.85 10.04
C ASP A 191 -27.33 3.19 8.54
N ALA A 192 -26.51 4.08 7.98
CA ALA A 192 -26.56 4.44 6.56
C ALA A 192 -26.34 3.21 5.67
N LEU A 193 -25.45 2.29 6.05
CA LEU A 193 -25.23 1.04 5.35
C LEU A 193 -26.45 0.10 5.41
N LEU A 194 -27.17 0.11 6.51
CA LEU A 194 -28.39 -0.69 6.69
C LEU A 194 -29.57 -0.17 5.83
N HIS A 195 -29.51 1.08 5.41
CA HIS A 195 -30.53 1.68 4.54
C HIS A 195 -30.32 1.38 3.06
N CYS A 196 -29.13 0.90 2.65
CA CYS A 196 -28.86 0.46 1.30
C CYS A 196 -29.57 -0.89 1.03
N ARG A 197 -30.70 -0.83 0.33
CA ARG A 197 -31.53 -2.03 0.01
C ARG A 197 -31.12 -2.70 -1.30
N THR A 198 -30.45 -1.97 -2.16
CA THR A 198 -30.02 -2.45 -3.48
C THR A 198 -28.51 -2.20 -3.68
N ASN A 199 -27.89 -2.92 -4.62
CA ASN A 199 -26.52 -2.67 -5.03
C ASN A 199 -26.35 -1.24 -5.57
N THR A 200 -27.38 -0.69 -6.23
CA THR A 200 -27.38 0.69 -6.72
C THR A 200 -27.30 1.70 -5.58
N ASP A 201 -28.05 1.49 -4.49
CA ASP A 201 -28.00 2.36 -3.31
C ASP A 201 -26.61 2.32 -2.68
N LEU A 202 -26.00 1.11 -2.58
CA LEU A 202 -24.69 0.92 -2.00
C LEU A 202 -23.58 1.61 -2.83
N LEU A 203 -23.62 1.46 -4.15
CA LEU A 203 -22.66 2.13 -5.05
C LEU A 203 -22.81 3.64 -4.97
N LYS A 204 -24.06 4.15 -4.96
CA LYS A 204 -24.30 5.57 -4.82
C LYS A 204 -23.81 6.11 -3.49
N LEU A 205 -24.05 5.41 -2.39
CA LEU A 205 -23.50 5.79 -1.09
C LEU A 205 -21.98 5.88 -1.12
N ALA A 206 -21.31 4.88 -1.68
CA ALA A 206 -19.85 4.86 -1.78
C ALA A 206 -19.32 6.05 -2.61
N GLU A 207 -19.95 6.40 -3.73
CA GLU A 207 -19.59 7.57 -4.53
C GLU A 207 -19.79 8.89 -3.78
N ASP A 208 -20.96 9.04 -3.14
CA ASP A 208 -21.29 10.24 -2.38
C ASP A 208 -20.30 10.44 -1.22
N VAL A 209 -19.91 9.35 -0.55
CA VAL A 209 -18.92 9.37 0.53
C VAL A 209 -17.52 9.69 -0.01
N ALA A 210 -17.12 9.10 -1.13
CA ALA A 210 -15.82 9.39 -1.76
C ALA A 210 -15.70 10.88 -2.12
N LEU A 211 -16.72 11.44 -2.77
CA LEU A 211 -16.77 12.86 -3.12
C LEU A 211 -16.81 13.78 -1.87
N ARG A 212 -17.49 13.35 -0.82
CA ARG A 212 -17.54 14.10 0.45
C ARG A 212 -16.16 14.15 1.12
N LEU A 213 -15.42 13.03 1.14
CA LEU A 213 -14.06 12.97 1.68
C LEU A 213 -13.12 13.82 0.85
N GLN A 214 -13.14 13.69 -0.47
CA GLN A 214 -12.31 14.47 -1.38
C GLN A 214 -12.51 16.00 -1.17
N LYS A 215 -13.76 16.45 -0.99
CA LYS A 215 -14.07 17.86 -0.73
C LYS A 215 -13.63 18.38 0.63
N LYS A 216 -13.40 17.49 1.61
CA LYS A 216 -12.88 17.87 2.94
C LYS A 216 -11.38 18.22 2.89
N ALA A 217 -10.61 17.66 1.96
CA ALA A 217 -9.20 17.98 1.80
C ALA A 217 -9.01 19.40 1.24
N SER A 218 -7.96 20.09 1.69
CA SER A 218 -7.61 21.45 1.26
C SER A 218 -6.68 21.46 0.02
N HIS A 219 -6.36 20.31 -0.52
CA HIS A 219 -5.49 20.09 -1.68
C HIS A 219 -6.07 18.97 -2.56
N PRO A 220 -5.60 18.78 -3.79
CA PRO A 220 -6.01 17.66 -4.63
C PRO A 220 -5.75 16.34 -3.89
N GLN A 221 -6.78 15.52 -3.77
CA GLN A 221 -6.73 14.23 -3.08
C GLN A 221 -7.55 13.21 -3.87
N ASP A 222 -6.98 12.03 -4.08
CA ASP A 222 -7.71 10.89 -4.61
C ASP A 222 -8.25 10.03 -3.45
N VAL A 223 -9.54 9.75 -3.49
CA VAL A 223 -10.23 8.91 -2.49
C VAL A 223 -10.64 7.62 -3.17
N VAL A 224 -10.06 6.50 -2.76
CA VAL A 224 -10.35 5.17 -3.33
C VAL A 224 -11.07 4.33 -2.29
N ILE A 225 -12.40 4.21 -2.41
CA ILE A 225 -13.18 3.30 -1.56
C ILE A 225 -13.02 1.89 -2.09
N THR A 226 -12.43 1.03 -1.28
CA THR A 226 -12.09 -0.35 -1.65
C THR A 226 -13.19 -1.32 -1.22
N GLY A 227 -13.33 -2.39 -1.98
CA GLY A 227 -14.05 -3.57 -1.53
C GLY A 227 -15.57 -3.44 -1.40
N VAL A 228 -16.23 -2.62 -2.22
CA VAL A 228 -17.69 -2.47 -2.20
C VAL A 228 -18.34 -3.72 -2.78
N LYS A 229 -18.87 -4.59 -1.90
CA LYS A 229 -19.41 -5.91 -2.26
C LYS A 229 -20.82 -5.78 -2.79
N CYS A 230 -21.03 -5.98 -4.10
CA CYS A 230 -22.33 -6.04 -4.74
C CYS A 230 -22.74 -7.51 -4.94
N ARG A 231 -23.69 -7.95 -4.13
CA ARG A 231 -24.18 -9.33 -4.16
C ARG A 231 -25.32 -9.46 -5.16
N ASP A 232 -25.05 -10.08 -6.28
CA ASP A 232 -26.04 -10.60 -7.21
C ASP A 232 -26.00 -12.14 -7.12
N GLU A 233 -27.17 -12.79 -7.12
CA GLU A 233 -27.25 -14.26 -7.01
C GLU A 233 -26.51 -14.99 -8.14
N LYS A 234 -26.36 -14.35 -9.30
CA LYS A 234 -25.75 -14.96 -10.49
C LYS A 234 -24.30 -14.56 -10.73
N HIS A 235 -23.96 -13.31 -10.42
CA HIS A 235 -22.65 -12.71 -10.70
C HIS A 235 -22.24 -11.74 -9.58
N PRO A 236 -21.80 -12.28 -8.42
CA PRO A 236 -21.30 -11.42 -7.36
C PRO A 236 -20.03 -10.69 -7.80
N VAL A 237 -20.01 -9.38 -7.63
CA VAL A 237 -18.89 -8.52 -8.01
C VAL A 237 -18.48 -7.62 -6.85
N ILE A 238 -17.24 -7.18 -6.89
CA ILE A 238 -16.69 -6.21 -5.95
C ILE A 238 -16.24 -4.98 -6.72
N TYR A 239 -16.58 -3.80 -6.23
CA TYR A 239 -16.16 -2.54 -6.83
C TYR A 239 -15.11 -1.84 -5.98
N ASN A 240 -14.13 -1.26 -6.66
CA ASN A 240 -13.29 -0.21 -6.11
C ASN A 240 -13.73 1.11 -6.78
N ILE A 241 -14.06 2.11 -5.96
CA ILE A 241 -14.65 3.37 -6.42
C ILE A 241 -13.69 4.49 -6.08
N ALA A 242 -13.25 5.24 -7.08
CA ALA A 242 -12.35 6.37 -6.86
C ALA A 242 -13.03 7.70 -7.21
N ALA A 243 -12.86 8.70 -6.35
CA ALA A 243 -13.05 10.10 -6.66
C ALA A 243 -11.67 10.71 -6.90
N THR A 244 -11.39 11.07 -8.15
CA THR A 244 -10.12 11.67 -8.61
C THR A 244 -10.37 13.06 -9.20
N ALA A 245 -9.31 13.74 -9.63
CA ALA A 245 -9.45 15.00 -10.37
C ALA A 245 -10.23 14.83 -11.69
N ASN A 246 -10.27 13.60 -12.25
CA ASN A 246 -10.97 13.28 -13.50
C ASN A 246 -12.46 12.92 -13.26
N GLY A 247 -12.91 12.86 -12.00
CA GLY A 247 -14.28 12.50 -11.61
C GLY A 247 -14.35 11.14 -10.93
N ILE A 248 -15.53 10.50 -10.99
CA ILE A 248 -15.75 9.18 -10.40
C ILE A 248 -15.31 8.09 -11.37
N TYR A 249 -14.46 7.20 -10.89
CA TYR A 249 -14.02 5.99 -11.56
C TYR A 249 -14.51 4.75 -10.80
N ARG A 250 -15.03 3.75 -11.51
CA ARG A 250 -15.46 2.47 -10.95
C ARG A 250 -14.68 1.34 -11.62
N HIS A 251 -14.04 0.53 -10.80
CA HIS A 251 -13.42 -0.71 -11.27
C HIS A 251 -14.16 -1.91 -10.69
N GLU A 252 -14.63 -2.79 -11.55
CA GLU A 252 -15.33 -4.03 -11.20
C GLU A 252 -14.36 -5.20 -11.25
N SER A 253 -14.44 -6.07 -10.24
CA SER A 253 -13.72 -7.35 -10.19
C SER A 253 -14.65 -8.47 -9.73
N PRO A 254 -14.36 -9.74 -10.08
CA PRO A 254 -15.09 -10.87 -9.55
C PRO A 254 -15.05 -10.93 -8.03
N PHE A 255 -16.18 -11.16 -7.38
CA PHE A 255 -16.26 -11.41 -5.94
C PHE A 255 -16.35 -12.91 -5.69
N PHE A 256 -15.40 -13.46 -4.94
CA PHE A 256 -15.31 -14.90 -4.69
C PHE A 256 -16.10 -15.37 -3.46
N ASP A 257 -17.01 -14.53 -2.95
CA ASP A 257 -17.85 -14.77 -1.74
C ASP A 257 -17.06 -15.22 -0.51
N ARG A 258 -15.81 -14.81 -0.44
CA ARG A 258 -14.90 -15.10 0.66
C ARG A 258 -13.97 -13.93 0.91
N SER A 259 -13.74 -13.63 2.19
CA SER A 259 -12.78 -12.59 2.61
C SER A 259 -11.43 -13.21 2.95
N PHE A 260 -10.35 -12.53 2.57
CA PHE A 260 -8.99 -12.91 2.89
C PHE A 260 -8.27 -11.74 3.58
N SER A 261 -7.54 -12.06 4.65
CA SER A 261 -6.67 -11.06 5.31
C SER A 261 -5.63 -10.51 4.36
N GLY A 262 -5.31 -9.22 4.49
CA GLY A 262 -4.23 -8.56 3.76
C GLY A 262 -4.58 -8.15 2.33
N THR A 263 -5.82 -8.37 1.85
CA THR A 263 -6.23 -7.91 0.49
C THR A 263 -6.21 -6.40 0.38
N GLY A 264 -6.58 -5.67 1.44
CA GLY A 264 -6.46 -4.20 1.52
C GLY A 264 -5.00 -3.76 1.44
N ASP A 265 -4.12 -4.40 2.22
CA ASP A 265 -2.68 -4.10 2.23
C ASP A 265 -2.03 -4.34 0.86
N LEU A 266 -2.38 -5.43 0.18
CA LEU A 266 -1.92 -5.73 -1.18
C LEU A 266 -2.40 -4.65 -2.16
N PHE A 267 -3.67 -4.27 -2.08
CA PHE A 267 -4.26 -3.24 -2.94
C PHE A 267 -3.59 -1.89 -2.73
N ALA A 268 -3.50 -1.40 -1.48
CA ALA A 268 -2.87 -0.13 -1.13
C ALA A 268 -1.37 -0.12 -1.50
N SER A 269 -0.68 -1.26 -1.35
CA SER A 269 0.74 -1.37 -1.75
C SER A 269 0.94 -1.26 -3.26
N VAL A 270 0.03 -1.82 -4.07
CA VAL A 270 0.08 -1.65 -5.54
C VAL A 270 -0.16 -0.18 -5.90
N LEU A 271 -1.18 0.46 -5.32
CA LEU A 271 -1.43 1.88 -5.54
C LEU A 271 -0.22 2.73 -5.15
N CYS A 272 0.35 2.49 -3.96
CA CYS A 272 1.53 3.21 -3.50
C CYS A 272 2.69 3.09 -4.50
N GLY A 273 3.02 1.87 -4.94
CA GLY A 273 4.11 1.64 -5.87
C GLY A 273 3.88 2.29 -7.24
N CYS A 274 2.67 2.16 -7.79
CA CYS A 274 2.28 2.75 -9.07
C CYS A 274 2.31 4.27 -9.04
N CYS A 275 1.63 4.89 -8.07
CA CYS A 275 1.58 6.35 -7.93
C CYS A 275 2.97 6.94 -7.64
N THR A 276 3.83 6.25 -6.87
CA THR A 276 5.23 6.65 -6.67
C THR A 276 6.02 6.73 -7.99
N LYS A 277 5.66 5.89 -8.96
CA LYS A 277 6.23 5.90 -10.32
C LYS A 277 5.56 6.90 -11.26
N GLY A 278 4.51 7.60 -10.83
CA GLY A 278 3.76 8.56 -11.63
C GLY A 278 2.64 7.95 -12.47
N ILE A 279 2.26 6.69 -12.22
CA ILE A 279 1.06 6.06 -12.80
C ILE A 279 -0.16 6.65 -12.11
N CYS A 280 -1.19 7.00 -12.87
CA CYS A 280 -2.42 7.58 -12.33
C CYS A 280 -3.19 6.58 -11.47
N THR A 281 -4.03 7.10 -10.57
CA THR A 281 -4.80 6.29 -9.62
C THR A 281 -5.72 5.29 -10.31
N GLU A 282 -6.34 5.67 -11.42
CA GLU A 282 -7.25 4.81 -12.18
C GLU A 282 -6.53 3.57 -12.75
N ASP A 283 -5.35 3.76 -13.36
CA ASP A 283 -4.54 2.66 -13.89
C ASP A 283 -3.96 1.79 -12.77
N ALA A 284 -3.57 2.41 -11.65
CA ALA A 284 -3.13 1.69 -10.46
C ALA A 284 -4.23 0.79 -9.87
N ILE A 285 -5.49 1.26 -9.84
CA ILE A 285 -6.65 0.48 -9.41
C ILE A 285 -6.87 -0.71 -10.35
N LEU A 286 -6.77 -0.50 -11.67
CA LEU A 286 -6.91 -1.57 -12.66
C LEU A 286 -5.86 -2.67 -12.44
N LEU A 287 -4.60 -2.29 -12.26
CA LEU A 287 -3.51 -3.23 -12.00
C LEU A 287 -3.71 -3.98 -10.67
N ALA A 288 -4.07 -3.26 -9.60
CA ALA A 288 -4.35 -3.86 -8.30
C ALA A 288 -5.51 -4.86 -8.37
N GLY A 289 -6.61 -4.50 -9.06
CA GLY A 289 -7.77 -5.38 -9.26
C GLY A 289 -7.43 -6.65 -10.04
N LYS A 290 -6.65 -6.53 -11.11
CA LYS A 290 -6.16 -7.68 -11.91
C LYS A 290 -5.29 -8.61 -11.05
N PHE A 291 -4.28 -8.05 -10.38
CA PHE A 291 -3.36 -8.78 -9.51
C PHE A 291 -4.11 -9.54 -8.40
N LEU A 292 -5.03 -8.87 -7.70
CA LEU A 292 -5.83 -9.50 -6.65
C LEU A 292 -6.78 -10.56 -7.20
N SER A 293 -7.43 -10.33 -8.35
CA SER A 293 -8.34 -11.31 -8.95
C SER A 293 -7.60 -12.61 -9.31
N HIS A 294 -6.40 -12.53 -9.87
CA HIS A 294 -5.56 -13.69 -10.16
C HIS A 294 -5.15 -14.42 -8.87
N SER A 295 -4.66 -13.66 -7.89
CA SER A 295 -4.15 -14.20 -6.63
C SER A 295 -5.25 -14.86 -5.80
N ILE A 296 -6.42 -14.22 -5.67
CA ILE A 296 -7.57 -14.76 -4.94
C ILE A 296 -8.13 -15.98 -5.66
N GLY A 297 -8.32 -15.91 -7.00
CA GLY A 297 -8.83 -17.02 -7.80
C GLY A 297 -7.98 -18.28 -7.68
N ASP A 298 -6.67 -18.15 -7.55
CA ASP A 298 -5.78 -19.26 -7.30
C ASP A 298 -5.82 -19.77 -5.86
N THR A 299 -5.84 -18.85 -4.88
CA THR A 299 -5.96 -19.16 -3.45
C THR A 299 -7.24 -19.97 -3.15
N MET A 300 -8.34 -19.65 -3.85
CA MET A 300 -9.60 -20.38 -3.73
C MET A 300 -9.48 -21.84 -4.15
N LYS A 301 -8.65 -22.17 -5.16
CA LYS A 301 -8.43 -23.55 -5.61
C LYS A 301 -7.71 -24.40 -4.56
N GLU A 302 -6.84 -23.77 -3.76
CA GLU A 302 -6.09 -24.43 -2.69
C GLU A 302 -6.88 -24.55 -1.39
N ASN A 303 -8.10 -24.01 -1.32
CA ASN A 303 -8.95 -23.97 -0.12
C ASN A 303 -8.25 -23.38 1.11
N THR A 304 -7.34 -22.41 0.90
CA THR A 304 -6.59 -21.72 1.95
C THR A 304 -7.55 -21.00 2.92
N PRO A 305 -7.39 -21.09 4.24
CA PRO A 305 -8.20 -20.35 5.19
C PRO A 305 -8.10 -18.83 4.95
N GLY A 306 -9.21 -18.08 5.04
CA GLY A 306 -9.22 -16.63 4.80
C GLY A 306 -8.22 -15.86 5.67
N ARG A 307 -8.01 -16.29 6.92
CA ARG A 307 -7.02 -15.71 7.84
C ARG A 307 -5.56 -15.90 7.42
N ASP A 308 -5.26 -16.89 6.59
CA ASP A 308 -3.89 -17.16 6.12
C ASP A 308 -3.48 -16.20 5.00
N GLY A 309 -4.45 -15.43 4.47
CA GLY A 309 -4.23 -14.46 3.41
C GLY A 309 -4.21 -15.07 2.02
N VAL A 310 -3.83 -14.26 1.05
CA VAL A 310 -3.85 -14.59 -0.39
C VAL A 310 -2.49 -15.15 -0.83
N ASN A 311 -2.48 -16.18 -1.68
CA ASN A 311 -1.27 -16.73 -2.29
C ASN A 311 -0.82 -15.85 -3.48
N PHE A 312 -0.30 -14.67 -3.17
CA PHE A 312 0.03 -13.65 -4.17
C PHE A 312 1.45 -13.79 -4.73
N GLU A 313 2.34 -14.52 -4.08
CA GLU A 313 3.78 -14.54 -4.36
C GLU A 313 4.11 -14.91 -5.81
N LYS A 314 3.38 -15.88 -6.38
CA LYS A 314 3.57 -16.31 -7.77
C LYS A 314 3.04 -15.32 -8.81
N PHE A 315 2.19 -14.38 -8.38
CA PHE A 315 1.61 -13.35 -9.23
C PHE A 315 2.35 -12.01 -9.17
N LEU A 316 3.42 -11.90 -8.38
CA LEU A 316 4.29 -10.72 -8.37
C LEU A 316 4.87 -10.41 -9.76
N ILE A 317 4.96 -11.42 -10.64
CA ILE A 317 5.39 -11.25 -12.03
C ILE A 317 4.44 -10.35 -12.83
N ASP A 318 3.13 -10.35 -12.53
CA ASP A 318 2.14 -9.51 -13.20
C ASP A 318 2.43 -8.03 -12.92
N LEU A 319 2.90 -7.70 -11.71
CA LEU A 319 3.28 -6.35 -11.33
C LEU A 319 4.55 -5.87 -12.04
N ILE A 320 5.50 -6.78 -12.31
CA ILE A 320 6.76 -6.47 -13.00
C ILE A 320 6.48 -6.19 -14.49
N ALA A 321 5.62 -6.98 -15.12
CA ALA A 321 5.32 -6.89 -16.54
C ALA A 321 4.51 -5.62 -16.88
N ASP A 322 3.46 -5.35 -16.11
CA ASP A 322 2.51 -4.27 -16.38
C ASP A 322 2.98 -2.88 -15.85
N SER A 323 3.99 -2.83 -14.99
CA SER A 323 4.55 -1.57 -14.45
C SER A 323 5.55 -0.86 -15.38
N ASN A 324 5.86 -1.44 -16.53
CA ASN A 324 6.77 -0.87 -17.54
C ASN A 324 6.05 -0.23 -18.73
N VAL A 325 4.74 0.02 -18.62
CA VAL A 325 3.91 0.70 -19.64
C VAL A 325 3.99 2.20 -19.47
#